data_7d9a1b64a1b4c064ec3cac82ca581132
#
_entry.id   7d9a1b64a1b4c064ec3cac82ca581132
#
_cell.length_a   1.000
_cell.length_b   1.000
_cell.length_c   1.000
_cell.angle_alpha   90.00
_cell.angle_beta   90.00
_cell.angle_gamma   90.00
#
_symmetry.space_group_name_H-M   'P 1'
#
loop_
_entity.id
_entity.type
_entity.pdbx_description
1 polymer ?
#
loop_
_entity_poly.entity_id
_entity_poly.type
_entity_poly.pdbx_seq_one_letter_code
_entity_poly.pdbx_strand_id
1 'polypeptide(L)'
;MISRAKEKICEVKDFPKPGIGFKDITPLVEDPGCYNYVIDRIASWGKPKKPDVIAGIESRGFLFAAPVAHQLKLGLVVIRKKGKLPRKTITVRAPNEYALEHFEMHTDSIHPSQRVLIVDDLIATGSSSISAIELVKKLGGRVVGFASVVELVFLKGLEAIRKAHPDIDILSLIQFEK
;
A
#
# COMPACT_ATOMS: atom_id res chain seq x y z
N MET A 1 3.49 21.97 -0.44
CA MET A 1 3.43 20.84 0.53
C MET A 1 4.02 19.55 -0.02
N ILE A 2 3.70 19.11 -1.25
CA ILE A 2 4.26 17.86 -1.79
C ILE A 2 5.79 17.86 -1.86
N SER A 3 6.40 18.96 -2.27
CA SER A 3 7.86 19.10 -2.32
C SER A 3 8.50 18.95 -0.93
N ARG A 4 7.91 19.61 0.08
CA ARG A 4 8.34 19.47 1.48
C ARG A 4 8.20 18.02 1.97
N ALA A 5 7.10 17.34 1.63
CA ALA A 5 6.91 15.93 1.97
C ALA A 5 7.97 15.04 1.31
N LYS A 6 8.35 15.34 0.06
CA LYS A 6 9.42 14.63 -0.64
C LYS A 6 10.79 14.83 0.02
N GLU A 7 11.10 16.05 0.46
CA GLU A 7 12.34 16.41 1.16
C GLU A 7 12.48 15.70 2.52
N LYS A 8 11.36 15.29 3.14
CA LYS A 8 11.34 14.53 4.39
C LYS A 8 11.63 13.05 4.21
N ILE A 9 11.69 12.54 2.99
CA ILE A 9 12.01 11.14 2.73
C ILE A 9 13.53 11.02 2.56
N CYS A 10 14.18 10.36 3.51
CA CYS A 10 15.62 10.19 3.53
C CYS A 10 16.06 8.96 2.74
N GLU A 11 17.20 9.08 2.05
CA GLU A 11 17.85 7.93 1.45
C GLU A 11 18.93 7.37 2.38
N VAL A 12 18.75 6.11 2.78
CA VAL A 12 19.73 5.35 3.55
C VAL A 12 20.43 4.37 2.62
N LYS A 13 21.72 4.57 2.38
CA LYS A 13 22.53 3.69 1.53
C LYS A 13 22.83 2.37 2.25
N ASP A 14 22.95 1.31 1.47
CA ASP A 14 23.36 -0.01 1.95
C ASP A 14 22.47 -0.60 3.06
N PHE A 15 21.16 -0.34 3.01
CA PHE A 15 20.20 -0.89 3.97
C PHE A 15 19.08 -1.64 3.24
N PRO A 16 18.66 -2.85 3.71
CA PRO A 16 19.23 -3.66 4.80
C PRO A 16 20.49 -4.44 4.37
N LYS A 17 20.92 -4.31 3.12
CA LYS A 17 22.09 -5.00 2.54
C LYS A 17 22.89 -4.03 1.67
N PRO A 18 24.21 -4.25 1.49
CA PRO A 18 25.03 -3.48 0.57
C PRO A 18 24.41 -3.40 -0.84
N GLY A 19 24.47 -2.22 -1.46
CA GLY A 19 23.93 -1.95 -2.79
C GLY A 19 22.44 -1.61 -2.84
N ILE A 20 21.71 -1.64 -1.72
CA ILE A 20 20.31 -1.28 -1.66
C ILE A 20 20.17 0.15 -1.10
N GLY A 21 19.54 1.04 -1.87
CA GLY A 21 19.09 2.35 -1.41
C GLY A 21 17.70 2.25 -0.79
N PHE A 22 17.58 2.53 0.50
CA PHE A 22 16.31 2.48 1.22
C PHE A 22 15.72 3.88 1.38
N LYS A 23 14.46 4.06 1.02
CA LYS A 23 13.74 5.31 1.25
C LYS A 23 13.06 5.25 2.62
N ASP A 24 13.61 5.97 3.57
CA ASP A 24 13.06 6.11 4.91
C ASP A 24 12.00 7.19 4.94
N ILE A 25 10.78 6.78 5.24
CA ILE A 25 9.60 7.65 5.34
C ILE A 25 9.34 8.15 6.78
N THR A 26 10.13 7.71 7.75
CA THR A 26 9.86 8.05 9.16
C THR A 26 9.90 9.55 9.41
N PRO A 27 10.85 10.36 8.84
CA PRO A 27 10.83 11.80 9.03
C PRO A 27 9.61 12.50 8.41
N LEU A 28 8.99 11.89 7.38
CA LEU A 28 7.71 12.38 6.83
C LEU A 28 6.58 12.16 7.83
N VAL A 29 6.54 10.98 8.45
CA VAL A 29 5.51 10.63 9.46
C VAL A 29 5.67 11.46 10.73
N GLU A 30 6.91 11.78 11.12
CA GLU A 30 7.24 12.62 12.28
C GLU A 30 6.88 14.11 12.10
N ASP A 31 6.79 14.59 10.84
CA ASP A 31 6.37 15.96 10.54
C ASP A 31 4.84 16.03 10.44
N PRO A 32 4.12 16.64 11.42
CA PRO A 32 2.67 16.61 11.43
C PRO A 32 2.03 17.27 10.21
N GLY A 33 2.67 18.30 9.64
CA GLY A 33 2.17 18.99 8.45
C GLY A 33 2.28 18.11 7.18
N CYS A 34 3.39 17.42 7.01
CA CYS A 34 3.62 16.51 5.89
C CYS A 34 2.75 15.25 6.00
N TYR A 35 2.67 14.68 7.21
CA TYR A 35 1.89 13.47 7.47
C TYR A 35 0.40 13.70 7.21
N ASN A 36 -0.19 14.74 7.82
CA ASN A 36 -1.58 15.10 7.59
C ASN A 36 -1.87 15.39 6.12
N TYR A 37 -0.97 16.13 5.44
CA TYR A 37 -1.13 16.42 4.02
C TYR A 37 -1.24 15.14 3.17
N VAL A 38 -0.38 14.16 3.41
CA VAL A 38 -0.40 12.87 2.69
C VAL A 38 -1.69 12.11 2.95
N ILE A 39 -2.13 12.04 4.21
CA ILE A 39 -3.39 11.40 4.59
C ILE A 39 -4.57 12.07 3.90
N ASP A 40 -4.64 13.41 3.93
CA ASP A 40 -5.69 14.18 3.29
C ASP A 40 -5.76 13.95 1.78
N ARG A 41 -4.59 13.86 1.13
CA ARG A 41 -4.51 13.58 -0.31
C ARG A 41 -5.06 12.21 -0.65
N ILE A 42 -4.68 11.17 0.11
CA ILE A 42 -5.17 9.80 -0.10
C ILE A 42 -6.68 9.72 0.18
N ALA A 43 -7.13 10.28 1.30
CA ALA A 43 -8.55 10.28 1.68
C ALA A 43 -9.42 11.03 0.65
N SER A 44 -8.99 12.21 0.20
CA SER A 44 -9.70 13.01 -0.80
C SER A 44 -9.80 12.30 -2.15
N TRP A 45 -8.73 11.60 -2.57
CA TRP A 45 -8.73 10.81 -3.80
C TRP A 45 -9.58 9.55 -3.69
N GLY A 46 -9.58 8.91 -2.51
CA GLY A 46 -10.32 7.68 -2.26
C GLY A 46 -11.83 7.89 -2.06
N LYS A 47 -12.24 8.99 -1.43
CA LYS A 47 -13.63 9.27 -1.06
C LYS A 47 -14.64 9.17 -2.23
N PRO A 48 -14.39 9.75 -3.42
CA PRO A 48 -15.31 9.62 -4.56
C PRO A 48 -15.48 8.19 -5.07
N LYS A 49 -14.54 7.30 -4.78
CA LYS A 49 -14.58 5.88 -5.13
C LYS A 49 -15.52 5.09 -4.22
N LYS A 50 -16.07 5.72 -3.17
CA LYS A 50 -17.02 5.15 -2.21
C LYS A 50 -16.55 3.79 -1.66
N PRO A 51 -15.35 3.69 -1.06
CA PRO A 51 -14.92 2.44 -0.42
C PRO A 51 -15.82 2.11 0.76
N ASP A 52 -16.00 0.82 1.04
CA ASP A 52 -16.69 0.30 2.22
C ASP A 52 -15.69 -0.02 3.34
N VAL A 53 -14.43 -0.25 2.98
CA VAL A 53 -13.35 -0.60 3.92
C VAL A 53 -12.00 -0.20 3.33
N ILE A 54 -11.04 0.10 4.22
CA ILE A 54 -9.63 0.35 3.86
C ILE A 54 -8.82 -0.91 4.13
N ALA A 55 -7.92 -1.29 3.23
CA ALA A 55 -6.95 -2.35 3.45
C ALA A 55 -5.52 -1.77 3.52
N GLY A 56 -4.79 -2.08 4.58
CA GLY A 56 -3.40 -1.66 4.76
C GLY A 56 -2.43 -2.83 4.60
N ILE A 57 -1.27 -2.58 3.99
CA ILE A 57 -0.22 -3.60 3.79
C ILE A 57 0.85 -3.49 4.87
N GLU A 58 1.24 -4.62 5.47
CA GLU A 58 2.31 -4.69 6.47
C GLU A 58 3.65 -4.23 5.91
N SER A 59 4.35 -3.43 6.66
CA SER A 59 3.99 -2.89 7.98
C SER A 59 3.80 -1.37 7.93
N ARG A 60 4.57 -0.67 7.10
CA ARG A 60 4.56 0.80 7.01
C ARG A 60 3.29 1.34 6.36
N GLY A 61 2.64 0.56 5.49
CA GLY A 61 1.33 0.89 4.93
C GLY A 61 0.25 1.12 5.99
N PHE A 62 0.36 0.46 7.16
CA PHE A 62 -0.58 0.68 8.27
C PHE A 62 -0.57 2.09 8.81
N LEU A 63 0.59 2.77 8.77
CA LEU A 63 0.73 4.15 9.23
C LEU A 63 -0.18 5.11 8.44
N PHE A 64 -0.44 4.82 7.18
CA PHE A 64 -1.29 5.64 6.32
C PHE A 64 -2.71 5.09 6.21
N ALA A 65 -2.86 3.77 6.14
CA ALA A 65 -4.18 3.13 6.03
C ALA A 65 -5.08 3.42 7.23
N ALA A 66 -4.54 3.36 8.44
CA ALA A 66 -5.30 3.58 9.67
C ALA A 66 -5.87 5.01 9.76
N PRO A 67 -5.09 6.09 9.61
CA PRO A 67 -5.64 7.43 9.64
C PRO A 67 -6.56 7.74 8.45
N VAL A 68 -6.32 7.17 7.25
CA VAL A 68 -7.24 7.29 6.12
C VAL A 68 -8.59 6.63 6.43
N ALA A 69 -8.58 5.43 7.02
CA ALA A 69 -9.80 4.74 7.47
C ALA A 69 -10.56 5.59 8.50
N HIS A 70 -9.86 6.11 9.51
CA HIS A 70 -10.43 6.98 10.52
C HIS A 70 -11.08 8.24 9.91
N GLN A 71 -10.37 8.92 9.02
CA GLN A 71 -10.85 10.14 8.36
C GLN A 71 -12.09 9.88 7.49
N LEU A 72 -12.14 8.74 6.81
CA LEU A 72 -13.29 8.33 5.99
C LEU A 72 -14.40 7.66 6.80
N LYS A 73 -14.20 7.44 8.12
CA LYS A 73 -15.13 6.74 9.03
C LYS A 73 -15.43 5.31 8.58
N LEU A 74 -14.39 4.60 8.13
CA LEU A 74 -14.45 3.22 7.63
C LEU A 74 -13.65 2.28 8.52
N GLY A 75 -13.93 0.98 8.40
CA GLY A 75 -13.12 -0.06 8.99
C GLY A 75 -11.76 -0.20 8.30
N LEU A 76 -10.82 -0.85 9.00
CA LEU A 76 -9.49 -1.20 8.50
C LEU A 76 -9.32 -2.71 8.52
N VAL A 77 -8.94 -3.29 7.40
CA VAL A 77 -8.45 -4.66 7.31
C VAL A 77 -6.95 -4.67 7.06
N VAL A 78 -6.28 -5.71 7.53
CA VAL A 78 -4.82 -5.81 7.47
C VAL A 78 -4.39 -6.93 6.53
N ILE A 79 -3.44 -6.62 5.66
CA ILE A 79 -2.73 -7.56 4.80
C ILE A 79 -1.35 -7.74 5.38
N ARG A 80 -0.96 -8.98 5.70
CA ARG A 80 0.28 -9.25 6.40
C ARG A 80 1.12 -10.32 5.70
N LYS A 81 2.42 -10.34 6.02
CA LYS A 81 3.30 -11.46 5.65
C LYS A 81 2.83 -12.74 6.34
N LYS A 82 2.92 -13.87 5.66
CA LYS A 82 2.44 -15.18 6.12
C LYS A 82 2.94 -15.50 7.54
N GLY A 83 2.02 -16.02 8.36
CA GLY A 83 2.29 -16.42 9.75
C GLY A 83 2.15 -15.29 10.77
N LYS A 84 1.62 -14.12 10.37
CA LYS A 84 1.42 -12.98 11.27
C LYS A 84 -0.03 -12.80 11.75
N LEU A 85 -0.96 -13.52 11.15
CA LEU A 85 -2.38 -13.44 11.49
C LEU A 85 -2.85 -14.65 12.30
N PRO A 86 -3.62 -14.45 13.39
CA PRO A 86 -3.92 -15.54 14.34
C PRO A 86 -5.12 -16.40 13.97
N ARG A 87 -6.01 -15.93 13.07
CA ARG A 87 -7.22 -16.66 12.66
C ARG A 87 -7.01 -17.34 11.30
N LYS A 88 -8.04 -18.02 10.78
CA LYS A 88 -8.02 -18.63 9.46
C LYS A 88 -7.71 -17.59 8.36
N THR A 89 -6.74 -17.86 7.52
CA THR A 89 -6.28 -16.96 6.46
C THR A 89 -6.38 -17.60 5.08
N ILE A 90 -6.45 -16.76 4.07
CA ILE A 90 -6.04 -17.09 2.71
C ILE A 90 -4.67 -16.49 2.44
N THR A 91 -3.92 -17.11 1.56
CA THR A 91 -2.56 -16.71 1.24
C THR A 91 -2.39 -16.56 -0.28
N VAL A 92 -1.60 -15.56 -0.67
CA VAL A 92 -1.15 -15.35 -2.05
C VAL A 92 0.38 -15.28 -2.05
N ARG A 93 1.00 -15.93 -3.04
CA ARG A 93 2.44 -15.80 -3.29
C ARG A 93 2.71 -14.52 -4.06
N ALA A 94 3.66 -13.72 -3.60
CA ALA A 94 4.09 -12.54 -4.33
C ALA A 94 4.73 -12.94 -5.68
N PRO A 95 4.44 -12.23 -6.78
CA PRO A 95 5.07 -12.45 -8.07
C PRO A 95 6.52 -11.93 -8.04
N ASN A 96 7.41 -12.68 -7.39
CA ASN A 96 8.81 -12.34 -7.27
C ASN A 96 9.65 -13.59 -7.53
N GLU A 97 10.60 -13.52 -8.48
CA GLU A 97 11.46 -14.64 -8.84
C GLU A 97 12.50 -14.98 -7.75
N TYR A 98 12.87 -13.99 -6.93
CA TYR A 98 13.99 -14.10 -5.99
C TYR A 98 13.59 -14.27 -4.51
N ALA A 99 12.33 -14.04 -4.16
CA ALA A 99 11.86 -14.19 -2.79
C ALA A 99 10.52 -14.91 -2.73
N LEU A 100 10.45 -15.96 -1.89
CA LEU A 100 9.19 -16.66 -1.59
C LEU A 100 8.35 -15.88 -0.57
N GLU A 101 8.06 -14.62 -0.89
CA GLU A 101 7.18 -13.84 -0.03
C GLU A 101 5.72 -14.24 -0.27
N HIS A 102 5.02 -14.43 0.83
CA HIS A 102 3.59 -14.70 0.84
C HIS A 102 2.89 -13.68 1.71
N PHE A 103 1.79 -13.15 1.19
CA PHE A 103 0.89 -12.30 1.94
C PHE A 103 -0.38 -13.04 2.30
N GLU A 104 -0.98 -12.68 3.41
CA GLU A 104 -2.20 -13.29 3.91
C GLU A 104 -3.21 -12.26 4.42
N MET A 105 -4.47 -12.63 4.39
CA MET A 105 -5.59 -11.89 4.94
C MET A 105 -6.53 -12.88 5.62
N HIS A 106 -7.22 -12.48 6.68
CA HIS A 106 -8.25 -13.31 7.28
C HIS A 106 -9.39 -13.59 6.31
N THR A 107 -9.91 -14.82 6.30
CA THR A 107 -10.96 -15.25 5.38
C THR A 107 -12.30 -14.52 5.57
N ASP A 108 -12.50 -13.92 6.73
CA ASP A 108 -13.69 -13.18 7.13
C ASP A 108 -13.50 -11.65 7.12
N SER A 109 -12.38 -11.15 6.59
CA SER A 109 -12.07 -9.71 6.57
C SER A 109 -12.81 -8.94 5.48
N ILE A 110 -13.14 -9.60 4.39
CA ILE A 110 -13.82 -9.00 3.23
C ILE A 110 -15.08 -9.80 2.91
N HIS A 111 -16.18 -9.09 2.70
CA HIS A 111 -17.42 -9.68 2.22
C HIS A 111 -17.50 -9.60 0.68
N PRO A 112 -18.23 -10.53 0.02
CA PRO A 112 -18.45 -10.48 -1.42
C PRO A 112 -18.98 -9.13 -1.88
N SER A 113 -18.40 -8.61 -2.97
CA SER A 113 -18.70 -7.31 -3.59
C SER A 113 -18.34 -6.07 -2.75
N GLN A 114 -17.77 -6.23 -1.56
CA GLN A 114 -17.31 -5.11 -0.72
C GLN A 114 -16.25 -4.30 -1.45
N ARG A 115 -16.38 -2.98 -1.42
CA ARG A 115 -15.50 -2.02 -2.11
C ARG A 115 -14.29 -1.72 -1.23
N VAL A 116 -13.10 -2.09 -1.68
CA VAL A 116 -11.86 -1.98 -0.91
C VAL A 116 -10.94 -0.94 -1.53
N LEU A 117 -10.51 0.03 -0.75
CA LEU A 117 -9.40 0.92 -1.07
C LEU A 117 -8.15 0.39 -0.37
N ILE A 118 -7.13 0.03 -1.16
CA ILE A 118 -5.85 -0.45 -0.63
C ILE A 118 -4.90 0.73 -0.45
N VAL A 119 -4.20 0.77 0.67
CA VAL A 119 -3.23 1.83 0.99
C VAL A 119 -1.91 1.20 1.43
N ASP A 120 -0.82 1.68 0.84
CA ASP A 120 0.55 1.29 1.18
C ASP A 120 1.46 2.53 1.30
N ASP A 121 2.65 2.36 1.84
CA ASP A 121 3.63 3.43 1.92
C ASP A 121 4.44 3.60 0.63
N LEU A 122 4.79 2.49 -0.05
CA LEU A 122 5.74 2.53 -1.15
C LEU A 122 5.46 1.44 -2.20
N ILE A 123 5.47 1.85 -3.48
CA ILE A 123 5.52 0.95 -4.63
C ILE A 123 6.98 0.84 -5.09
N ALA A 124 7.57 -0.36 -4.91
CA ALA A 124 8.89 -0.72 -5.45
C ALA A 124 8.72 -1.54 -6.75
N THR A 125 8.76 -2.85 -6.65
CA THR A 125 8.54 -3.78 -7.79
C THR A 125 7.07 -4.07 -8.07
N GLY A 126 6.15 -3.64 -7.19
CA GLY A 126 4.73 -3.91 -7.29
C GLY A 126 4.28 -5.27 -6.73
N SER A 127 5.20 -6.11 -6.26
CA SER A 127 4.88 -7.48 -5.81
C SER A 127 3.90 -7.51 -4.63
N SER A 128 4.10 -6.70 -3.59
CA SER A 128 3.18 -6.59 -2.45
C SER A 128 1.82 -6.05 -2.87
N SER A 129 1.82 -5.05 -3.75
CA SER A 129 0.61 -4.42 -4.28
C SER A 129 -0.25 -5.42 -5.07
N ILE A 130 0.36 -6.19 -5.99
CA ILE A 130 -0.32 -7.23 -6.76
C ILE A 130 -0.89 -8.30 -5.82
N SER A 131 -0.09 -8.76 -4.84
CA SER A 131 -0.56 -9.74 -3.86
C SER A 131 -1.76 -9.24 -3.05
N ALA A 132 -1.74 -7.98 -2.64
CA ALA A 132 -2.84 -7.36 -1.90
C ALA A 132 -4.13 -7.30 -2.74
N ILE A 133 -4.02 -6.90 -4.00
CA ILE A 133 -5.14 -6.87 -4.95
C ILE A 133 -5.72 -8.27 -5.14
N GLU A 134 -4.87 -9.27 -5.33
CA GLU A 134 -5.30 -10.67 -5.50
C GLU A 134 -5.97 -11.23 -4.25
N LEU A 135 -5.49 -10.92 -3.04
CA LEU A 135 -6.12 -11.33 -1.79
C LEU A 135 -7.55 -10.81 -1.67
N VAL A 136 -7.74 -9.51 -1.96
CA VAL A 136 -9.07 -8.89 -1.94
C VAL A 136 -9.99 -9.56 -2.98
N LYS A 137 -9.52 -9.74 -4.22
CA LYS A 137 -10.29 -10.39 -5.30
C LYS A 137 -10.64 -11.85 -4.95
N LYS A 138 -9.73 -12.61 -4.35
CA LYS A 138 -9.97 -14.00 -3.91
C LYS A 138 -11.04 -14.12 -2.83
N LEU A 139 -11.21 -13.11 -1.97
CA LEU A 139 -12.29 -13.05 -0.99
C LEU A 139 -13.61 -12.53 -1.58
N GLY A 140 -13.64 -12.23 -2.88
CA GLY A 140 -14.82 -11.72 -3.58
C GLY A 140 -15.02 -10.21 -3.43
N GLY A 141 -14.05 -9.48 -2.86
CA GLY A 141 -14.06 -8.03 -2.77
C GLY A 141 -13.74 -7.36 -4.11
N ARG A 142 -14.13 -6.09 -4.22
CA ARG A 142 -13.84 -5.24 -5.39
C ARG A 142 -12.83 -4.17 -5.00
N VAL A 143 -11.63 -4.20 -5.57
CA VAL A 143 -10.65 -3.13 -5.39
C VAL A 143 -11.11 -1.90 -6.18
N VAL A 144 -11.40 -0.81 -5.48
CA VAL A 144 -11.86 0.47 -6.08
C VAL A 144 -10.72 1.45 -6.28
N GLY A 145 -9.55 1.18 -5.74
CA GLY A 145 -8.33 1.94 -5.93
C GLY A 145 -7.18 1.40 -5.09
N PHE A 146 -5.97 1.75 -5.50
CA PHE A 146 -4.74 1.50 -4.78
C PHE A 146 -4.00 2.82 -4.60
N ALA A 147 -3.67 3.19 -3.36
CA ALA A 147 -2.94 4.42 -3.07
C ALA A 147 -1.60 4.11 -2.41
N SER A 148 -0.55 4.79 -2.87
CA SER A 148 0.78 4.74 -2.27
C SER A 148 1.32 6.14 -2.05
N VAL A 149 2.09 6.33 -0.98
CA VAL A 149 2.77 7.60 -0.70
C VAL A 149 3.96 7.78 -1.63
N VAL A 150 4.74 6.73 -1.82
CA VAL A 150 5.99 6.76 -2.60
C VAL A 150 5.94 5.76 -3.75
N GLU A 151 6.56 6.13 -4.86
CA GLU A 151 6.85 5.24 -5.99
C GLU A 151 8.34 5.34 -6.35
N LEU A 152 8.98 4.17 -6.47
CA LEU A 152 10.32 4.05 -7.05
C LEU A 152 10.18 3.73 -8.54
N VAL A 153 10.10 4.77 -9.37
CA VAL A 153 9.78 4.66 -10.81
C VAL A 153 10.75 3.72 -11.54
N PHE A 154 12.04 3.80 -11.19
CA PHE A 154 13.10 2.97 -11.80
C PHE A 154 12.89 1.46 -11.58
N LEU A 155 12.07 1.03 -10.61
CA LEU A 155 11.74 -0.39 -10.37
C LEU A 155 10.50 -0.87 -11.14
N LYS A 156 9.83 0.03 -11.88
CA LYS A 156 8.68 -0.26 -12.76
C LYS A 156 7.50 -0.99 -12.08
N GLY A 157 7.35 -0.80 -10.76
CA GLY A 157 6.30 -1.48 -10.01
C GLY A 157 4.90 -1.06 -10.45
N LEU A 158 4.69 0.21 -10.76
CA LEU A 158 3.41 0.71 -11.27
C LEU A 158 3.04 0.07 -12.61
N GLU A 159 4.02 -0.11 -13.52
CA GLU A 159 3.81 -0.80 -14.79
C GLU A 159 3.42 -2.27 -14.57
N ALA A 160 4.07 -2.94 -13.62
CA ALA A 160 3.77 -4.33 -13.27
C ALA A 160 2.33 -4.47 -12.72
N ILE A 161 1.91 -3.56 -11.84
CA ILE A 161 0.55 -3.55 -11.28
C ILE A 161 -0.47 -3.31 -12.40
N ARG A 162 -0.27 -2.33 -13.28
CA ARG A 162 -1.17 -2.04 -14.40
C ARG A 162 -1.26 -3.18 -15.40
N LYS A 163 -0.17 -3.90 -15.64
CA LYS A 163 -0.17 -5.09 -16.50
C LYS A 163 -0.99 -6.23 -15.90
N ALA A 164 -0.89 -6.45 -14.59
CA ALA A 164 -1.63 -7.50 -13.90
C ALA A 164 -3.10 -7.13 -13.66
N HIS A 165 -3.37 -5.85 -13.41
CA HIS A 165 -4.68 -5.32 -13.01
C HIS A 165 -4.97 -3.98 -13.68
N PRO A 166 -5.27 -3.97 -15.00
CA PRO A 166 -5.44 -2.73 -15.78
C PRO A 166 -6.70 -1.94 -15.40
N ASP A 167 -7.62 -2.56 -14.71
CA ASP A 167 -8.91 -2.00 -14.26
C ASP A 167 -8.81 -1.20 -12.95
N ILE A 168 -7.64 -1.21 -12.29
CA ILE A 168 -7.47 -0.56 -10.99
C ILE A 168 -6.85 0.83 -11.16
N ASP A 169 -7.54 1.82 -10.61
CA ASP A 169 -7.02 3.18 -10.51
C ASP A 169 -5.97 3.27 -9.40
N ILE A 170 -4.81 3.88 -9.71
CA ILE A 170 -3.67 3.93 -8.81
C ILE A 170 -3.24 5.37 -8.58
N LEU A 171 -3.09 5.74 -7.30
CA LEU A 171 -2.48 6.98 -6.86
C LEU A 171 -1.07 6.71 -6.35
N SER A 172 -0.10 7.47 -6.88
CA SER A 172 1.24 7.61 -6.32
C SER A 172 1.51 9.09 -6.06
N LEU A 173 1.82 9.49 -4.82
CA LEU A 173 1.93 10.90 -4.46
C LEU A 173 3.33 11.47 -4.72
N ILE A 174 4.37 10.71 -4.39
CA ILE A 174 5.78 11.16 -4.45
C ILE A 174 6.57 10.16 -5.28
N GLN A 175 7.22 10.65 -6.34
CA GLN A 175 7.97 9.81 -7.25
C GLN A 175 9.48 10.05 -7.12
N PHE A 176 10.25 8.95 -7.17
CA PHE A 176 11.70 8.94 -7.24
C PHE A 176 12.13 8.21 -8.51
N GLU A 177 12.85 8.96 -9.37
CA GLU A 177 13.35 8.44 -10.66
C GLU A 177 14.61 7.58 -10.52
N LYS A 178 15.31 7.74 -9.39
CA LYS A 178 16.56 7.03 -9.03
C LYS A 178 16.59 6.74 -7.55
#